data_1d64261e68cc267dbbeaec4de4b131e3
#
_entry.id   1d64261e68cc267dbbeaec4de4b131e3
#
_cell.length_a   1.000
_cell.length_b   1.000
_cell.length_c   1.000
_cell.angle_alpha   90.00
_cell.angle_beta   90.00
_cell.angle_gamma   90.00
#
_symmetry.space_group_name_H-M   'P 1'
#
loop_
_entity.id
_entity.type
_entity.pdbx_description
1 polymer ?
#
loop_
_entity_poly.entity_id
_entity_poly.type
_entity_poly.pdbx_seq_one_letter_code
_entity_poly.pdbx_strand_id
1 'polypeptide(L)'
;MSPVRRHLLVVDDEPHIGLLLRPHLERLGYVVSLARTLAEARRALQGGVPPLDAMLLDLHLPDGSGLDLLRELRADPATRAFPVIVLTAEGEDRILGEAESLGAGLLTKPFSPTKLTARIAAILGDAPRPAAPQDPR
;
A
#
# COMPACT_ATOMS: atom_id res chain seq x y z
N MET A 1 -2.31 -1.12 27.50
CA MET A 1 -2.69 -0.21 26.45
C MET A 1 -2.45 -0.83 25.09
N SER A 2 -3.44 -0.85 24.27
CA SER A 2 -3.27 -1.45 22.94
C SER A 2 -2.48 -0.52 22.05
N PRO A 3 -1.55 -1.03 21.27
CA PRO A 3 -0.86 -0.18 20.30
C PRO A 3 -1.84 0.29 19.24
N VAL A 4 -1.59 1.47 18.71
CA VAL A 4 -2.40 2.00 17.62
C VAL A 4 -2.10 1.15 16.39
N ARG A 5 -3.13 0.60 15.77
CA ARG A 5 -2.97 -0.20 14.58
C ARG A 5 -2.92 0.68 13.35
N ARG A 6 -1.97 0.40 12.49
CA ARG A 6 -1.89 1.09 11.21
C ARG A 6 -2.92 0.51 10.26
N HIS A 7 -3.59 1.37 9.53
CA HIS A 7 -4.62 0.98 8.58
C HIS A 7 -4.07 1.15 7.15
N LEU A 8 -4.02 0.06 6.41
CA LEU A 8 -3.48 0.04 5.06
C LEU A 8 -4.62 -0.16 4.06
N LEU A 9 -4.54 0.57 2.94
CA LEU A 9 -5.45 0.35 1.81
C LEU A 9 -4.66 -0.38 0.73
N VAL A 10 -5.14 -1.53 0.30
CA VAL A 10 -4.53 -2.27 -0.81
C VAL A 10 -5.39 -2.07 -2.04
N VAL A 11 -4.84 -1.45 -3.07
CA VAL A 11 -5.55 -1.16 -4.32
C VAL A 11 -4.98 -2.05 -5.41
N ASP A 12 -5.71 -3.09 -5.75
CA ASP A 12 -5.28 -4.07 -6.74
C ASP A 12 -6.53 -4.81 -7.23
N ASP A 13 -6.68 -4.99 -8.54
CA ASP A 13 -7.84 -5.66 -9.09
C ASP A 13 -7.69 -7.19 -9.13
N GLU A 14 -6.53 -7.72 -8.80
CA GLU A 14 -6.34 -9.17 -8.75
C GLU A 14 -6.87 -9.71 -7.44
N PRO A 15 -7.90 -10.57 -7.47
CA PRO A 15 -8.52 -11.05 -6.22
C PRO A 15 -7.55 -11.75 -5.28
N HIS A 16 -6.60 -12.51 -5.81
CA HIS A 16 -5.73 -13.26 -4.92
C HIS A 16 -4.64 -12.43 -4.27
N ILE A 17 -4.38 -11.23 -4.74
CA ILE A 17 -3.45 -10.35 -4.04
C ILE A 17 -4.03 -10.04 -2.65
N GLY A 18 -5.30 -9.64 -2.59
CA GLY A 18 -5.95 -9.42 -1.31
C GLY A 18 -6.03 -10.67 -0.46
N LEU A 19 -6.35 -11.81 -1.09
CA LEU A 19 -6.45 -13.07 -0.36
C LEU A 19 -5.12 -13.51 0.25
N LEU A 20 -4.00 -13.20 -0.41
CA LEU A 20 -2.68 -13.56 0.09
C LEU A 20 -2.15 -12.53 1.08
N LEU A 21 -2.30 -11.26 0.77
CA LEU A 21 -1.69 -10.21 1.57
C LEU A 21 -2.46 -9.91 2.85
N ARG A 22 -3.78 -9.91 2.78
CA ARG A 22 -4.58 -9.51 3.93
C ARG A 22 -4.32 -10.35 5.17
N PRO A 23 -4.37 -11.68 5.10
CA PRO A 23 -4.09 -12.48 6.31
C PRO A 23 -2.68 -12.27 6.83
N HIS A 24 -1.72 -12.14 5.93
CA HIS A 24 -0.33 -11.92 6.32
C HIS A 24 -0.17 -10.60 7.06
N LEU A 25 -0.74 -9.53 6.52
CA LEU A 25 -0.63 -8.20 7.14
C LEU A 25 -1.43 -8.12 8.45
N GLU A 26 -2.59 -8.76 8.49
CA GLU A 26 -3.40 -8.75 9.70
C GLU A 26 -2.71 -9.49 10.84
N ARG A 27 -1.98 -10.56 10.53
CA ARG A 27 -1.22 -11.27 11.55
C ARG A 27 -0.11 -10.40 12.14
N LEU A 28 0.37 -9.41 11.39
CA LEU A 28 1.38 -8.49 11.87
C LEU A 28 0.77 -7.28 12.58
N GLY A 29 -0.54 -7.23 12.71
CA GLY A 29 -1.22 -6.19 13.45
C GLY A 29 -1.76 -5.04 12.62
N TYR A 30 -1.67 -5.13 11.29
CA TYR A 30 -2.24 -4.09 10.42
C TYR A 30 -3.73 -4.32 10.24
N VAL A 31 -4.48 -3.24 10.08
CA VAL A 31 -5.87 -3.29 9.61
C VAL A 31 -5.82 -3.07 8.10
N VAL A 32 -6.50 -3.89 7.34
CA VAL A 32 -6.40 -3.85 5.87
C VAL A 32 -7.76 -3.63 5.23
N SER A 33 -7.84 -2.64 4.36
CA SER A 33 -9.01 -2.43 3.50
C SER A 33 -8.58 -2.70 2.06
N LEU A 34 -9.50 -3.17 1.25
CA LEU A 34 -9.20 -3.52 -0.14
C LEU A 34 -10.03 -2.64 -1.07
N ALA A 35 -9.42 -2.22 -2.17
CA ALA A 35 -10.11 -1.51 -3.26
C ALA A 35 -9.66 -2.15 -4.57
N ARG A 36 -10.57 -2.34 -5.49
CA ARG A 36 -10.27 -3.01 -6.77
C ARG A 36 -10.23 -2.03 -7.93
N THR A 37 -10.60 -0.79 -7.70
CA THR A 37 -10.65 0.24 -8.74
C THR A 37 -10.18 1.56 -8.16
N LEU A 38 -9.86 2.51 -9.04
CA LEU A 38 -9.54 3.87 -8.61
C LEU A 38 -10.72 4.52 -7.91
N ALA A 39 -11.94 4.28 -8.39
CA ALA A 39 -13.13 4.85 -7.78
C ALA A 39 -13.29 4.36 -6.34
N GLU A 40 -13.07 3.07 -6.09
CA GLU A 40 -13.13 2.53 -4.74
C GLU A 40 -12.03 3.11 -3.86
N ALA A 41 -10.82 3.25 -4.42
CA ALA A 41 -9.70 3.82 -3.69
C ALA A 41 -9.98 5.26 -3.29
N ARG A 42 -10.53 6.06 -4.21
CA ARG A 42 -10.87 7.45 -3.90
C ARG A 42 -11.92 7.55 -2.80
N ARG A 43 -12.93 6.68 -2.84
CA ARG A 43 -13.94 6.64 -1.79
C ARG A 43 -13.35 6.27 -0.44
N ALA A 44 -12.44 5.31 -0.42
CA ALA A 44 -11.79 4.90 0.82
C ALA A 44 -10.93 6.02 1.39
N LEU A 45 -10.23 6.76 0.53
CA LEU A 45 -9.41 7.88 0.98
C LEU A 45 -10.24 9.02 1.54
N GLN A 46 -11.45 9.22 1.02
CA GLN A 46 -12.36 10.25 1.50
C GLN A 46 -13.13 9.82 2.74
N GLY A 47 -13.35 8.53 2.89
CA GLY A 47 -14.17 7.99 3.97
C GLY A 47 -13.61 8.21 5.35
N GLY A 48 -12.30 8.03 5.48
CA GLY A 48 -11.62 8.47 6.68
C GLY A 48 -11.91 7.83 8.02
N VAL A 49 -12.64 6.74 8.10
CA VAL A 49 -12.95 6.15 9.40
C VAL A 49 -12.86 4.63 9.30
N PRO A 50 -11.86 4.02 9.89
CA PRO A 50 -10.71 4.67 10.52
C PRO A 50 -9.78 5.28 9.46
N PRO A 51 -8.99 6.27 9.84
CA PRO A 51 -8.12 6.91 8.85
C PRO A 51 -7.09 5.94 8.30
N LEU A 52 -6.75 6.13 7.04
CA LEU A 52 -5.73 5.32 6.38
C LEU A 52 -4.36 5.87 6.69
N ASP A 53 -3.39 4.99 6.88
CA ASP A 53 -2.02 5.39 7.18
C ASP A 53 -1.11 5.24 5.98
N ALA A 54 -1.43 4.35 5.06
CA ALA A 54 -0.65 4.14 3.84
C ALA A 54 -1.47 3.38 2.81
N MET A 55 -1.00 3.38 1.57
CA MET A 55 -1.67 2.70 0.48
C MET A 55 -0.67 1.89 -0.32
N LEU A 56 -1.05 0.65 -0.68
CA LEU A 56 -0.33 -0.15 -1.65
C LEU A 56 -1.13 0.01 -2.95
N LEU A 57 -0.51 0.49 -4.01
CA LEU A 57 -1.22 0.90 -5.20
C LEU A 57 -0.69 0.21 -6.45
N ASP A 58 -1.51 -0.62 -7.06
CA ASP A 58 -1.21 -1.17 -8.37
C ASP A 58 -1.41 -0.07 -9.41
N LEU A 59 -0.58 -0.06 -10.42
CA LEU A 59 -0.67 0.95 -11.46
C LEU A 59 -1.67 0.61 -12.54
N HIS A 60 -1.98 -0.67 -12.73
CA HIS A 60 -2.90 -1.09 -13.80
C HIS A 60 -4.23 -1.50 -13.20
N LEU A 61 -5.20 -0.61 -13.26
CA LEU A 61 -6.53 -0.84 -12.69
C LEU A 61 -7.58 -0.77 -13.80
N PRO A 62 -8.76 -1.37 -13.61
CA PRO A 62 -9.77 -1.41 -14.67
C PRO A 62 -10.24 -0.04 -15.13
N ASP A 63 -10.25 0.94 -14.24
CA ASP A 63 -10.74 2.27 -14.55
C ASP A 63 -9.64 3.31 -14.69
N GLY A 64 -8.40 2.90 -14.85
CA GLY A 64 -7.33 3.85 -15.16
C GLY A 64 -5.99 3.49 -14.54
N SER A 65 -5.07 4.43 -14.58
CA SER A 65 -3.73 4.23 -14.05
C SER A 65 -3.64 4.69 -12.60
N GLY A 66 -3.07 3.85 -11.75
CA GLY A 66 -2.80 4.23 -10.36
C GLY A 66 -1.90 5.45 -10.26
N LEU A 67 -1.09 5.70 -11.29
CA LEU A 67 -0.22 6.86 -11.31
C LEU A 67 -1.01 8.17 -11.27
N ASP A 68 -2.19 8.20 -11.88
CA ASP A 68 -3.06 9.37 -11.83
C ASP A 68 -3.51 9.67 -10.40
N LEU A 69 -3.85 8.63 -9.65
CA LEU A 69 -4.24 8.79 -8.26
C LEU A 69 -3.05 9.30 -7.43
N LEU A 70 -1.86 8.78 -7.69
CA LEU A 70 -0.66 9.23 -6.99
C LEU A 70 -0.41 10.71 -7.28
N ARG A 71 -0.55 11.15 -8.53
CA ARG A 71 -0.39 12.56 -8.87
C ARG A 71 -1.40 13.43 -8.14
N GLU A 72 -2.65 12.97 -8.07
CA GLU A 72 -3.71 13.71 -7.36
C GLU A 72 -3.34 13.89 -5.89
N LEU A 73 -2.85 12.83 -5.25
CA LEU A 73 -2.48 12.91 -3.84
C LEU A 73 -1.32 13.87 -3.62
N ARG A 74 -0.34 13.88 -4.50
CA ARG A 74 0.84 14.75 -4.35
C ARG A 74 0.53 16.21 -4.66
N ALA A 75 -0.52 16.47 -5.45
CA ALA A 75 -0.92 17.83 -5.79
C ALA A 75 -1.73 18.50 -4.70
N ASP A 76 -2.34 17.74 -3.80
CA ASP A 76 -3.18 18.28 -2.75
C ASP A 76 -2.36 18.42 -1.46
N PRO A 77 -2.26 19.63 -0.89
CA PRO A 77 -1.49 19.81 0.34
C PRO A 77 -1.93 18.93 1.50
N ALA A 78 -3.20 18.54 1.54
CA ALA A 78 -3.72 17.68 2.61
C ALA A 78 -3.21 16.24 2.51
N THR A 79 -2.84 15.79 1.30
CA THR A 79 -2.46 14.39 1.07
C THR A 79 -1.06 14.24 0.48
N ARG A 80 -0.36 15.34 0.28
CA ARG A 80 0.93 15.29 -0.42
C ARG A 80 1.98 14.42 0.28
N ALA A 81 1.88 14.24 1.57
CA ALA A 81 2.82 13.41 2.33
C ALA A 81 2.28 12.01 2.63
N PHE A 82 1.11 11.66 2.08
CA PHE A 82 0.50 10.36 2.36
C PHE A 82 1.39 9.23 1.83
N PRO A 83 1.76 8.25 2.66
CA PRO A 83 2.66 7.20 2.24
C PRO A 83 2.02 6.26 1.21
N VAL A 84 2.70 6.06 0.08
CA VAL A 84 2.23 5.18 -0.99
C VAL A 84 3.36 4.26 -1.42
N ILE A 85 3.07 2.97 -1.57
CA ILE A 85 3.98 2.02 -2.18
C ILE A 85 3.32 1.59 -3.49
N VAL A 86 4.01 1.80 -4.60
CA VAL A 86 3.51 1.41 -5.91
C VAL A 86 3.93 -0.03 -6.19
N LEU A 87 2.95 -0.85 -6.57
CA LEU A 87 3.16 -2.23 -6.98
C LEU A 87 3.18 -2.26 -8.50
N THR A 88 4.22 -2.81 -9.09
CA THR A 88 4.39 -2.72 -10.53
C THR A 88 4.97 -3.99 -11.10
N ALA A 89 4.83 -4.20 -12.41
CA ALA A 89 5.43 -5.33 -13.10
C ALA A 89 6.83 -4.94 -13.58
N GLU A 90 7.65 -5.94 -13.87
CA GLU A 90 8.96 -5.69 -14.41
C GLU A 90 8.85 -5.00 -15.77
N GLY A 91 9.85 -4.20 -16.09
CA GLY A 91 9.93 -3.58 -17.41
C GLY A 91 9.26 -2.23 -17.54
N GLU A 92 8.72 -1.68 -16.47
CA GLU A 92 8.03 -0.40 -16.55
C GLU A 92 8.90 0.73 -15.98
N ASP A 93 10.14 0.81 -16.44
CA ASP A 93 11.12 1.75 -15.86
C ASP A 93 10.71 3.21 -15.92
N ARG A 94 10.05 3.63 -16.97
CA ARG A 94 9.61 5.02 -17.10
C ARG A 94 8.56 5.36 -16.03
N ILE A 95 7.62 4.45 -15.84
CA ILE A 95 6.55 4.64 -14.86
C ILE A 95 7.14 4.60 -13.45
N LEU A 96 8.11 3.72 -13.22
CA LEU A 96 8.78 3.63 -11.94
C LEU A 96 9.52 4.94 -11.62
N GLY A 97 10.18 5.52 -12.61
CA GLY A 97 10.89 6.78 -12.42
C GLY A 97 9.95 7.90 -12.02
N GLU A 98 8.78 7.96 -12.64
CA GLU A 98 7.80 8.98 -12.28
C GLU A 98 7.25 8.74 -10.87
N ALA A 99 6.90 7.51 -10.52
CA ALA A 99 6.40 7.19 -9.20
C ALA A 99 7.44 7.53 -8.13
N GLU A 100 8.70 7.23 -8.40
CA GLU A 100 9.77 7.55 -7.49
C GLU A 100 9.92 9.05 -7.30
N SER A 101 9.83 9.81 -8.37
CA SER A 101 9.92 11.28 -8.30
C SER A 101 8.75 11.88 -7.52
N LEU A 102 7.65 11.16 -7.42
CA LEU A 102 6.49 11.56 -6.63
C LEU A 102 6.58 11.04 -5.18
N GLY A 103 7.72 10.54 -4.79
CA GLY A 103 7.95 10.13 -3.41
C GLY A 103 7.33 8.82 -3.00
N ALA A 104 6.94 7.97 -3.94
CA ALA A 104 6.37 6.68 -3.62
C ALA A 104 7.47 5.64 -3.39
N GLY A 105 7.19 4.68 -2.50
CA GLY A 105 8.00 3.47 -2.44
C GLY A 105 7.64 2.58 -3.61
N LEU A 106 8.57 1.73 -4.03
CA LEU A 106 8.34 0.86 -5.18
C LEU A 106 8.54 -0.59 -4.78
N LEU A 107 7.72 -1.46 -5.33
CA LEU A 107 7.86 -2.89 -5.12
C LEU A 107 7.44 -3.61 -6.40
N THR A 108 8.36 -4.38 -6.98
CA THR A 108 8.11 -5.06 -8.25
C THR A 108 7.48 -6.44 -8.01
N LYS A 109 6.43 -6.74 -8.73
CA LYS A 109 5.80 -8.07 -8.70
C LYS A 109 6.66 -9.05 -9.51
N PRO A 110 6.79 -10.30 -9.08
CA PRO A 110 6.29 -10.84 -7.82
C PRO A 110 7.19 -10.43 -6.65
N PHE A 111 6.59 -10.25 -5.49
CA PHE A 111 7.36 -9.88 -4.31
C PHE A 111 7.04 -10.85 -3.18
N SER A 112 7.97 -10.95 -2.23
CA SER A 112 7.74 -11.79 -1.06
C SER A 112 6.96 -11.00 -0.01
N PRO A 113 6.15 -11.64 0.82
CA PRO A 113 5.48 -10.95 1.90
C PRO A 113 6.45 -10.27 2.87
N THR A 114 7.62 -10.86 3.09
CA THR A 114 8.64 -10.26 3.95
C THR A 114 9.16 -8.95 3.38
N LYS A 115 9.41 -8.91 2.07
CA LYS A 115 9.89 -7.70 1.42
C LYS A 115 8.83 -6.61 1.47
N LEU A 116 7.57 -6.97 1.26
CA LEU A 116 6.47 -6.03 1.35
C LEU A 116 6.37 -5.45 2.77
N THR A 117 6.43 -6.29 3.79
CA THR A 117 6.34 -5.85 5.18
C THR A 117 7.46 -4.88 5.52
N ALA A 118 8.67 -5.17 5.05
CA ALA A 118 9.81 -4.28 5.29
C ALA A 118 9.59 -2.91 4.64
N ARG A 119 9.04 -2.88 3.43
CA ARG A 119 8.74 -1.62 2.74
C ARG A 119 7.66 -0.82 3.45
N ILE A 120 6.63 -1.51 3.94
CA ILE A 120 5.56 -0.84 4.68
C ILE A 120 6.13 -0.19 5.94
N ALA A 121 6.91 -0.94 6.71
CA ALA A 121 7.50 -0.41 7.93
C ALA A 121 8.39 0.80 7.62
N ALA A 122 9.17 0.73 6.55
CA ALA A 122 10.05 1.82 6.17
C ALA A 122 9.29 3.08 5.81
N ILE A 123 8.21 2.94 5.02
CA ILE A 123 7.48 4.13 4.57
C ILE A 123 6.63 4.74 5.69
N LEU A 124 6.25 3.96 6.67
CA LEU A 124 5.51 4.47 7.83
C LEU A 124 6.44 5.01 8.91
N GLY A 125 7.75 4.83 8.75
CA GLY A 125 8.70 5.24 9.77
C GLY A 125 8.69 4.32 11.00
N ASP A 126 8.10 3.14 10.86
CA ASP A 126 8.03 2.20 11.98
C ASP A 126 9.23 1.27 11.97
N ALA A 127 9.56 0.71 13.13
CA ALA A 127 10.55 -0.35 13.17
C ALA A 127 9.99 -1.57 12.43
N PRO A 128 10.84 -2.34 11.74
CA PRO A 128 10.37 -3.54 11.08
C PRO A 128 9.67 -4.45 12.08
N ARG A 129 8.48 -4.92 11.73
CA ARG A 129 7.75 -5.82 12.60
C ARG A 129 8.27 -7.23 12.44
N PRO A 130 8.57 -7.91 13.51
CA PRO A 130 8.95 -9.31 13.39
C PRO A 130 7.73 -10.08 12.90
N ALA A 131 7.99 -11.12 12.18
CA ALA A 131 6.93 -12.02 11.84
C ALA A 131 6.28 -12.48 13.14
N ALA A 132 5.05 -12.85 13.03
CA ALA A 132 4.36 -13.32 14.20
C ALA A 132 5.20 -14.41 14.83
N PRO A 133 5.26 -14.42 16.11
CA PRO A 133 6.18 -15.24 16.80
C PRO A 133 5.94 -16.58 16.48
N GLN A 134 6.67 -17.01 15.70
CA GLN A 134 6.68 -18.23 15.44
C GLN A 134 7.47 -18.78 16.38
N ASP A 135 7.78 -18.31 17.13
CA ASP A 135 8.47 -18.57 17.98
C ASP A 135 8.09 -19.50 18.66
N PRO A 136 8.56 -20.25 18.55
CA PRO A 136 8.35 -21.30 19.05
C PRO A 136 8.71 -21.28 20.30
N ARG A 137 9.08 -20.71 20.80
CA ARG A 137 9.44 -20.87 22.00
C ARG A 137 8.95 -21.97 22.60
#